data_e96b5894b81a6ed74c04243603124f9a
#
_entry.id   e96b5894b81a6ed74c04243603124f9a
#
_cell.length_a   1.000
_cell.length_b   1.000
_cell.length_c   1.000
_cell.angle_alpha   90.00
_cell.angle_beta   90.00
_cell.angle_gamma   90.00
#
_symmetry.space_group_name_H-M   'P 1'
#
loop_
_entity.id
_entity.type
_entity.pdbx_description
1 polymer ?
#
loop_
_entity_poly.entity_id
_entity_poly.type
_entity_poly.pdbx_seq_one_letter_code
_entity_poly.pdbx_strand_id
1 'polypeptide(L)'
;LRKFCDTSAENTQWLMDNGVQFDPSYYKIKTSYPGAGYFLYHSDNSMVPSYMENAEPAPRGHRGFEEGPFRPIGVGGTIYFPLKKSAIKKGLKVFPQTEARSLVITSEGRVVGVKILMLPSGKLAQKHKSLTSRGEMLQMLLPPSYPGSNLLQIIGGLFIKRAQKIEQNYRQVKYIKAKKGVCLSTGGFIFNRSMVKEYAPKYFDGMPLGTPNDQGSGIRLGQSVGGKTDHMDRVTAWRFLNPPLAFAQGIVVNKNGQRFCNEMVYGATLGDAMCEHNDGKAYLIVDESLMDDAKKQSKEALPFQRDMARMLMYFNAKKK
;
A
#
# COMPACT_ATOMS: atom_id res chain seq x y z
N LEU A 1 10.70 15.66 -9.36
CA LEU A 1 11.77 14.74 -8.94
C LEU A 1 12.91 15.45 -8.22
N ARG A 2 13.55 16.49 -8.82
CA ARG A 2 14.71 17.18 -8.23
C ARG A 2 14.43 17.64 -6.80
N LYS A 3 13.35 18.39 -6.57
CA LYS A 3 12.95 18.84 -5.23
C LYS A 3 12.83 17.67 -4.23
N PHE A 4 12.26 16.56 -4.66
CA PHE A 4 12.13 15.36 -3.80
C PHE A 4 13.50 14.80 -3.41
N CYS A 5 14.43 14.73 -4.35
CA CYS A 5 15.80 14.26 -4.06
C CYS A 5 16.54 15.25 -3.15
N ASP A 6 16.49 16.53 -3.47
CA ASP A 6 17.21 17.59 -2.75
C ASP A 6 16.74 17.70 -1.27
N THR A 7 15.47 17.44 -1.00
CA THR A 7 14.89 17.53 0.36
C THR A 7 14.79 16.19 1.08
N SER A 8 15.29 15.10 0.51
CA SER A 8 15.09 13.75 1.07
C SER A 8 15.71 13.56 2.46
N ALA A 9 16.93 14.08 2.66
CA ALA A 9 17.62 14.03 3.95
C ALA A 9 16.88 14.85 5.02
N GLU A 10 16.45 16.08 4.68
CA GLU A 10 15.67 16.94 5.57
C GLU A 10 14.32 16.31 5.95
N ASN A 11 13.65 15.65 5.00
CA ASN A 11 12.40 14.94 5.25
C ASN A 11 12.60 13.76 6.20
N THR A 12 13.72 13.03 6.07
CA THR A 12 14.05 11.93 6.98
C THR A 12 14.31 12.47 8.38
N GLN A 13 15.09 13.54 8.51
CA GLN A 13 15.31 14.21 9.79
C GLN A 13 14.00 14.71 10.42
N TRP A 14 13.12 15.32 9.60
CA TRP A 14 11.80 15.74 10.06
C TRP A 14 10.95 14.59 10.60
N LEU A 15 11.02 13.40 10.01
CA LEU A 15 10.35 12.20 10.53
C LEU A 15 10.90 11.84 11.90
N MET A 16 12.22 11.85 12.08
CA MET A 16 12.89 11.55 13.34
C MET A 16 12.54 12.59 14.43
N ASP A 17 12.54 13.86 14.10
CA ASP A 17 12.15 14.96 15.00
C ASP A 17 10.70 14.85 15.46
N ASN A 18 9.84 14.19 14.68
CA ASN A 18 8.45 13.89 15.03
C ASN A 18 8.24 12.50 15.64
N GLY A 19 9.34 11.85 16.06
CA GLY A 19 9.33 10.64 16.89
C GLY A 19 9.36 9.33 16.12
N VAL A 20 9.58 9.35 14.80
CA VAL A 20 9.84 8.12 14.03
C VAL A 20 11.27 7.68 14.32
N GLN A 21 11.42 6.40 14.60
CA GLN A 21 12.74 5.79 14.82
C GLN A 21 13.15 4.98 13.61
N PHE A 22 14.42 5.04 13.24
CA PHE A 22 15.06 4.22 12.22
C PHE A 22 16.25 3.50 12.83
N ASP A 23 16.51 2.30 12.35
CA ASP A 23 17.64 1.48 12.77
C ASP A 23 18.56 1.26 11.56
N PRO A 24 19.90 1.38 11.71
CA PRO A 24 20.86 1.25 10.61
C PRO A 24 21.16 -0.20 10.22
N SER A 25 20.51 -1.20 10.82
CA SER A 25 20.74 -2.61 10.48
C SER A 25 20.51 -2.87 9.00
N TYR A 26 21.59 -3.05 8.29
CA TYR A 26 21.64 -3.06 6.85
C TYR A 26 21.58 -4.46 6.26
N TYR A 27 20.67 -4.66 5.29
CA TYR A 27 20.58 -5.85 4.47
C TYR A 27 21.27 -5.62 3.12
N LYS A 28 22.36 -6.35 2.87
CA LYS A 28 23.26 -6.11 1.73
C LYS A 28 22.66 -6.48 0.37
N ILE A 29 21.74 -7.45 0.33
CA ILE A 29 21.16 -7.96 -0.92
C ILE A 29 19.93 -7.15 -1.27
N LYS A 30 19.78 -6.80 -2.55
CA LYS A 30 18.54 -6.13 -3.02
C LYS A 30 17.33 -6.99 -2.71
N THR A 31 16.32 -6.39 -2.10
CA THR A 31 15.06 -7.06 -1.77
C THR A 31 13.90 -6.07 -1.74
N SER A 32 12.69 -6.53 -1.97
CA SER A 32 11.51 -5.69 -1.79
C SER A 32 11.22 -5.39 -0.32
N TYR A 33 11.46 -6.37 0.56
CA TYR A 33 11.46 -6.24 2.02
C TYR A 33 12.45 -7.24 2.60
N PRO A 34 13.39 -6.81 3.45
CA PRO A 34 14.31 -7.72 4.11
C PRO A 34 13.59 -8.55 5.17
N GLY A 35 14.20 -9.63 5.59
CA GLY A 35 13.77 -10.43 6.73
C GLY A 35 13.73 -9.62 8.04
N ALA A 36 13.36 -10.30 9.12
CA ALA A 36 13.31 -9.68 10.44
C ALA A 36 14.69 -9.16 10.88
N GLY A 37 14.72 -8.03 11.57
CA GLY A 37 15.93 -7.43 12.13
C GLY A 37 16.74 -6.54 11.19
N TYR A 38 16.28 -6.35 9.95
CA TYR A 38 16.91 -5.43 8.99
C TYR A 38 15.97 -4.29 8.64
N PHE A 39 16.49 -3.05 8.67
CA PHE A 39 15.69 -1.83 8.53
C PHE A 39 16.19 -0.89 7.44
N LEU A 40 17.42 -1.09 6.95
CA LEU A 40 18.01 -0.36 5.83
C LEU A 40 18.35 -1.36 4.71
N TYR A 41 17.94 -1.08 3.47
CA TYR A 41 18.09 -2.04 2.37
C TYR A 41 17.96 -1.39 0.99
N HIS A 42 18.40 -2.11 -0.05
CA HIS A 42 18.15 -1.74 -1.44
C HIS A 42 16.78 -2.30 -1.89
N SER A 43 15.85 -1.42 -2.20
CA SER A 43 14.52 -1.79 -2.71
C SER A 43 14.27 -1.32 -4.15
N ASP A 44 15.12 -0.44 -4.65
CA ASP A 44 15.00 0.24 -5.94
C ASP A 44 15.79 -0.47 -7.08
N ASN A 45 16.02 0.24 -8.17
CA ASN A 45 16.78 -0.26 -9.32
C ASN A 45 18.29 -0.07 -9.18
N SER A 46 18.80 0.49 -8.09
CA SER A 46 20.23 0.85 -7.95
C SER A 46 21.18 -0.34 -8.06
N MET A 47 20.73 -1.56 -7.79
CA MET A 47 21.50 -2.80 -7.92
C MET A 47 21.37 -3.47 -9.30
N VAL A 48 20.73 -2.84 -10.27
CA VAL A 48 20.61 -3.36 -11.64
C VAL A 48 21.82 -2.85 -12.45
N PRO A 49 22.59 -3.70 -13.17
CA PRO A 49 23.83 -3.31 -13.83
C PRO A 49 23.74 -2.04 -14.69
N SER A 50 22.70 -1.90 -15.50
CA SER A 50 22.51 -0.71 -16.35
C SER A 50 22.27 0.59 -15.58
N TYR A 51 21.82 0.51 -14.32
CA TYR A 51 21.68 1.68 -13.45
C TYR A 51 22.97 1.96 -12.67
N MET A 52 23.74 0.91 -12.36
CA MET A 52 25.04 1.04 -11.69
C MET A 52 26.08 1.77 -12.55
N GLU A 53 25.94 1.71 -13.87
CA GLU A 53 26.77 2.50 -14.81
C GLU A 53 26.58 4.02 -14.63
N ASN A 54 25.42 4.45 -14.09
CA ASN A 54 25.11 5.87 -13.93
C ASN A 54 25.35 6.39 -12.50
N ALA A 55 25.27 5.53 -11.50
CA ALA A 55 25.47 5.90 -10.10
C ALA A 55 25.76 4.67 -9.24
N GLU A 56 26.59 4.84 -8.22
CA GLU A 56 26.82 3.80 -7.22
C GLU A 56 25.54 3.44 -6.46
N PRO A 57 25.32 2.14 -6.20
CA PRO A 57 24.19 1.70 -5.40
C PRO A 57 24.24 2.25 -3.99
N ALA A 58 23.12 2.80 -3.51
CA ALA A 58 22.97 3.22 -2.13
C ALA A 58 21.66 2.65 -1.56
N PRO A 59 21.65 2.16 -0.30
CA PRO A 59 20.45 1.65 0.32
C PRO A 59 19.50 2.82 0.64
N ARG A 60 18.34 2.85 -0.01
CA ARG A 60 17.32 3.90 0.13
C ARG A 60 16.01 3.38 0.74
N GLY A 61 15.88 2.07 0.90
CA GLY A 61 14.74 1.46 1.58
C GLY A 61 14.91 1.58 3.09
N HIS A 62 14.01 2.31 3.75
CA HIS A 62 13.99 2.46 5.21
C HIS A 62 12.70 1.88 5.76
N ARG A 63 12.82 1.16 6.87
CA ARG A 63 11.66 0.70 7.66
C ARG A 63 11.68 1.42 9.00
N GLY A 64 10.52 1.89 9.43
CA GLY A 64 10.39 2.42 10.78
C GLY A 64 10.68 1.33 11.81
N PHE A 65 11.33 1.69 12.89
CA PHE A 65 11.73 0.83 13.99
C PHE A 65 10.89 1.15 15.24
N GLU A 66 10.60 0.14 16.05
CA GLU A 66 9.98 0.29 17.36
C GLU A 66 10.66 -0.69 18.32
N GLU A 67 11.07 -0.21 19.49
CA GLU A 67 11.64 -1.06 20.54
C GLU A 67 10.54 -1.92 21.18
N GLY A 68 10.82 -3.22 21.34
CA GLY A 68 9.90 -4.11 22.04
C GLY A 68 10.07 -5.59 21.69
N PRO A 69 9.36 -6.48 22.40
CA PRO A 69 9.48 -7.94 22.22
C PRO A 69 8.96 -8.45 20.86
N PHE A 70 8.13 -7.66 20.16
CA PHE A 70 7.60 -7.97 18.83
C PHE A 70 8.37 -7.26 17.71
N ARG A 71 9.60 -7.02 17.91
CA ARG A 71 10.60 -6.25 17.21
C ARG A 71 10.75 -6.36 15.69
N PRO A 72 10.32 -7.39 14.98
CA PRO A 72 11.07 -7.66 13.75
C PRO A 72 10.46 -7.12 12.47
N ILE A 73 9.29 -6.51 12.51
CA ILE A 73 8.58 -6.16 11.29
C ILE A 73 8.23 -4.68 11.34
N GLY A 74 9.12 -3.83 10.84
CA GLY A 74 8.76 -2.43 10.59
C GLY A 74 7.54 -2.40 9.66
N VAL A 75 6.40 -2.06 10.24
CA VAL A 75 5.13 -1.89 9.53
C VAL A 75 4.81 -0.40 9.43
N GLY A 76 3.92 0.01 8.54
CA GLY A 76 3.55 1.42 8.39
C GLY A 76 3.13 2.12 9.69
N GLY A 77 2.64 1.37 10.68
CA GLY A 77 2.33 1.86 12.02
C GLY A 77 3.52 2.50 12.75
N THR A 78 4.73 2.00 12.55
CA THR A 78 5.95 2.54 13.17
C THR A 78 6.30 3.96 12.70
N ILE A 79 5.76 4.38 11.56
CA ILE A 79 5.85 5.75 11.04
C ILE A 79 4.57 6.53 11.40
N TYR A 80 3.40 5.93 11.17
CA TYR A 80 2.12 6.60 11.33
C TYR A 80 1.82 7.01 12.78
N PHE A 81 2.01 6.11 13.76
CA PHE A 81 1.63 6.39 15.14
C PHE A 81 2.49 7.48 15.80
N PRO A 82 3.82 7.52 15.64
CA PRO A 82 4.63 8.64 16.14
C PRO A 82 4.21 9.97 15.53
N LEU A 83 4.03 10.03 14.21
CA LEU A 83 3.59 11.25 13.51
C LEU A 83 2.22 11.71 14.01
N LYS A 84 1.26 10.80 14.15
CA LYS A 84 -0.06 11.11 14.71
C LYS A 84 0.03 11.64 16.13
N LYS A 85 0.86 11.03 16.98
CA LYS A 85 1.10 11.48 18.36
C LYS A 85 1.69 12.89 18.37
N SER A 86 2.71 13.15 17.54
CA SER A 86 3.33 14.47 17.40
C SER A 86 2.31 15.52 16.93
N ALA A 87 1.52 15.19 15.90
CA ALA A 87 0.50 16.10 15.39
C ALA A 87 -0.57 16.45 16.43
N ILE A 88 -1.06 15.45 17.19
CA ILE A 88 -2.02 15.69 18.28
C ILE A 88 -1.41 16.59 19.37
N LYS A 89 -0.13 16.36 19.73
CA LYS A 89 0.59 17.22 20.68
C LYS A 89 0.68 18.67 20.19
N LYS A 90 0.75 18.88 18.89
CA LYS A 90 0.74 20.20 18.24
C LYS A 90 -0.68 20.79 18.03
N GLY A 91 -1.72 20.16 18.59
CA GLY A 91 -3.09 20.68 18.59
C GLY A 91 -3.99 20.15 17.46
N LEU A 92 -3.54 19.11 16.69
CA LEU A 92 -4.39 18.46 15.71
C LEU A 92 -5.62 17.84 16.37
N LYS A 93 -6.80 18.14 15.84
CA LYS A 93 -8.06 17.48 16.21
C LYS A 93 -8.37 16.37 15.20
N VAL A 94 -8.52 15.15 15.69
CA VAL A 94 -8.85 13.97 14.88
C VAL A 94 -10.33 13.64 15.07
N PHE A 95 -11.07 13.54 13.98
CA PHE A 95 -12.47 13.15 13.96
C PHE A 95 -12.62 11.76 13.36
N PRO A 96 -12.49 10.67 14.14
CA PRO A 96 -12.72 9.32 13.64
C PRO A 96 -14.19 9.11 13.32
N GLN A 97 -14.50 8.06 12.54
CA GLN A 97 -15.88 7.71 12.16
C GLN A 97 -16.65 8.87 11.50
N THR A 98 -15.90 9.66 10.73
CA THR A 98 -16.38 10.88 10.08
C THR A 98 -16.09 10.81 8.59
N GLU A 99 -17.12 10.99 7.78
CA GLU A 99 -17.04 11.00 6.32
C GLU A 99 -17.14 12.44 5.79
N ALA A 100 -16.19 12.87 4.96
CA ALA A 100 -16.30 14.11 4.21
C ALA A 100 -17.23 13.91 3.00
N ARG A 101 -18.34 14.68 2.93
CA ARG A 101 -19.37 14.52 1.89
C ARG A 101 -19.28 15.53 0.79
N SER A 102 -19.03 16.79 1.12
CA SER A 102 -18.87 17.87 0.15
C SER A 102 -18.00 18.98 0.71
N LEU A 103 -17.35 19.68 -0.17
CA LEU A 103 -16.70 20.93 0.15
C LEU A 103 -17.77 22.05 0.22
N VAL A 104 -17.55 23.01 1.12
CA VAL A 104 -18.40 24.19 1.26
C VAL A 104 -17.69 25.34 0.58
N ILE A 105 -18.38 25.98 -0.36
CA ILE A 105 -17.85 27.09 -1.14
C ILE A 105 -18.67 28.38 -0.90
N THR A 106 -18.04 29.52 -1.05
CA THR A 106 -18.72 30.83 -1.13
C THR A 106 -19.32 31.06 -2.52
N SER A 107 -20.08 32.13 -2.69
CA SER A 107 -20.59 32.58 -3.99
C SER A 107 -19.49 32.84 -5.03
N GLU A 108 -18.30 33.24 -4.56
CA GLU A 108 -17.12 33.49 -5.39
C GLU A 108 -16.30 32.22 -5.68
N GLY A 109 -16.79 31.03 -5.28
CA GLY A 109 -16.12 29.74 -5.52
C GLY A 109 -14.98 29.40 -4.56
N ARG A 110 -14.76 30.16 -3.48
CA ARG A 110 -13.72 29.86 -2.50
C ARG A 110 -14.14 28.73 -1.56
N VAL A 111 -13.29 27.73 -1.38
CA VAL A 111 -13.51 26.66 -0.40
C VAL A 111 -13.30 27.19 1.03
N VAL A 112 -14.34 27.14 1.85
CA VAL A 112 -14.37 27.67 3.22
C VAL A 112 -14.66 26.62 4.29
N GLY A 113 -14.88 25.36 3.90
CA GLY A 113 -15.15 24.30 4.86
C GLY A 113 -15.48 22.97 4.22
N VAL A 114 -15.87 22.04 5.07
CA VAL A 114 -16.26 20.69 4.69
C VAL A 114 -17.58 20.32 5.38
N LYS A 115 -18.54 19.83 4.63
CA LYS A 115 -19.72 19.15 5.16
C LYS A 115 -19.35 17.71 5.47
N ILE A 116 -19.59 17.27 6.68
CA ILE A 116 -19.25 15.93 7.17
C ILE A 116 -20.49 15.18 7.66
N LEU A 117 -20.42 13.86 7.59
CA LEU A 117 -21.31 12.95 8.31
C LEU A 117 -20.50 12.29 9.42
N MET A 118 -20.87 12.56 10.66
CA MET A 118 -20.14 12.08 11.83
C MET A 118 -21.03 11.23 12.71
N LEU A 119 -20.51 10.08 13.13
CA LEU A 119 -21.18 9.29 14.15
C LEU A 119 -20.96 9.94 15.53
N PRO A 120 -22.01 10.25 16.30
CA PRO A 120 -21.87 10.82 17.62
C PRO A 120 -21.05 9.92 18.55
N SER A 121 -20.23 10.51 19.41
CA SER A 121 -19.50 9.77 20.44
C SER A 121 -20.45 9.07 21.41
N GLY A 122 -20.04 7.92 21.97
CA GLY A 122 -20.83 7.15 22.92
C GLY A 122 -20.94 5.66 22.58
N LYS A 123 -21.92 4.99 23.13
CA LYS A 123 -22.08 3.52 22.98
C LYS A 123 -22.20 3.05 21.53
N LEU A 124 -22.89 3.83 20.69
CA LEU A 124 -23.02 3.49 19.26
C LEU A 124 -21.68 3.58 18.51
N ALA A 125 -20.89 4.62 18.78
CA ALA A 125 -19.55 4.76 18.19
C ALA A 125 -18.61 3.63 18.64
N GLN A 126 -18.68 3.24 19.91
CA GLN A 126 -17.91 2.09 20.43
C GLN A 126 -18.35 0.78 19.77
N LYS A 127 -19.66 0.55 19.63
CA LYS A 127 -20.21 -0.63 18.94
C LYS A 127 -19.79 -0.66 17.48
N HIS A 128 -19.88 0.46 16.78
CA HIS A 128 -19.42 0.61 15.40
C HIS A 128 -17.94 0.26 15.27
N LYS A 129 -17.07 0.86 16.11
CA LYS A 129 -15.63 0.58 16.13
C LYS A 129 -15.35 -0.92 16.33
N SER A 130 -16.02 -1.55 17.31
CA SER A 130 -15.87 -2.98 17.59
C SER A 130 -16.28 -3.86 16.42
N LEU A 131 -17.41 -3.54 15.77
CA LEU A 131 -17.88 -4.28 14.59
C LEU A 131 -16.91 -4.12 13.41
N THR A 132 -16.46 -2.90 13.12
CA THR A 132 -15.51 -2.64 12.04
C THR A 132 -14.19 -3.38 12.27
N SER A 133 -13.60 -3.25 13.46
CA SER A 133 -12.32 -3.91 13.78
C SER A 133 -12.41 -5.44 13.70
N ARG A 134 -13.51 -6.03 14.16
CA ARG A 134 -13.73 -7.48 14.06
C ARG A 134 -13.91 -7.92 12.60
N GLY A 135 -14.66 -7.15 11.83
CA GLY A 135 -14.89 -7.43 10.42
C GLY A 135 -13.59 -7.38 9.62
N GLU A 136 -12.81 -6.32 9.78
CA GLU A 136 -11.50 -6.16 9.13
C GLU A 136 -10.51 -7.24 9.56
N MET A 137 -10.44 -7.55 10.86
CA MET A 137 -9.56 -8.59 11.37
C MET A 137 -9.87 -9.95 10.73
N LEU A 138 -11.15 -10.33 10.64
CA LEU A 138 -11.55 -11.59 10.01
C LEU A 138 -11.22 -11.62 8.53
N GLN A 139 -11.41 -10.52 7.81
CA GLN A 139 -11.11 -10.42 6.38
C GLN A 139 -9.60 -10.45 6.10
N MET A 140 -8.78 -10.02 7.05
CA MET A 140 -7.31 -10.01 6.92
C MET A 140 -6.64 -11.25 7.50
N LEU A 141 -7.39 -12.11 8.23
CA LEU A 141 -6.81 -13.26 8.96
C LEU A 141 -6.18 -14.29 8.02
N LEU A 142 -6.81 -14.53 6.87
CA LEU A 142 -6.29 -15.45 5.85
C LEU A 142 -6.21 -14.74 4.50
N PRO A 143 -5.12 -14.94 3.74
CA PRO A 143 -5.05 -14.50 2.34
C PRO A 143 -6.20 -15.09 1.51
N PRO A 144 -6.71 -14.37 0.50
CA PRO A 144 -7.85 -14.83 -0.32
C PRO A 144 -7.66 -16.19 -1.00
N SER A 145 -6.41 -16.59 -1.21
CA SER A 145 -6.03 -17.87 -1.83
C SER A 145 -6.06 -19.08 -0.89
N TYR A 146 -6.26 -18.87 0.40
CA TYR A 146 -6.25 -19.98 1.38
C TYR A 146 -7.64 -20.62 1.52
N PRO A 147 -7.70 -21.97 1.71
CA PRO A 147 -8.95 -22.65 2.06
C PRO A 147 -9.58 -22.02 3.30
N GLY A 148 -10.88 -21.75 3.24
CA GLY A 148 -11.63 -21.13 4.34
C GLY A 148 -11.60 -19.61 4.37
N SER A 149 -10.76 -18.93 3.56
CA SER A 149 -10.74 -17.47 3.47
C SER A 149 -12.09 -16.89 3.06
N ASN A 150 -12.79 -17.53 2.12
CA ASN A 150 -14.14 -17.11 1.70
C ASN A 150 -15.14 -17.07 2.86
N LEU A 151 -15.08 -18.05 3.76
CA LEU A 151 -15.95 -18.07 4.94
C LEU A 151 -15.64 -16.89 5.88
N LEU A 152 -14.35 -16.62 6.12
CA LEU A 152 -13.93 -15.47 6.93
C LEU A 152 -14.30 -14.14 6.27
N GLN A 153 -14.20 -14.04 4.95
CA GLN A 153 -14.65 -12.87 4.19
C GLN A 153 -16.16 -12.63 4.36
N ILE A 154 -16.97 -13.68 4.27
CA ILE A 154 -18.43 -13.60 4.48
C ILE A 154 -18.75 -13.16 5.90
N ILE A 155 -18.18 -13.83 6.91
CA ILE A 155 -18.42 -13.50 8.32
C ILE A 155 -17.95 -12.07 8.63
N GLY A 156 -16.73 -11.71 8.20
CA GLY A 156 -16.23 -10.34 8.34
C GLY A 156 -17.14 -9.32 7.68
N GLY A 157 -17.64 -9.63 6.48
CA GLY A 157 -18.60 -8.80 5.76
C GLY A 157 -19.91 -8.57 6.52
N LEU A 158 -20.39 -9.54 7.29
CA LEU A 158 -21.58 -9.37 8.13
C LEU A 158 -21.35 -8.35 9.25
N PHE A 159 -20.17 -8.35 9.86
CA PHE A 159 -19.80 -7.34 10.86
C PHE A 159 -19.73 -5.94 10.23
N ILE A 160 -19.10 -5.82 9.08
CA ILE A 160 -19.00 -4.54 8.34
C ILE A 160 -20.40 -4.03 7.94
N LYS A 161 -21.28 -4.89 7.41
CA LYS A 161 -22.67 -4.51 7.09
C LYS A 161 -23.43 -4.00 8.31
N ARG A 162 -23.22 -4.59 9.49
CA ARG A 162 -23.84 -4.11 10.75
C ARG A 162 -23.30 -2.74 11.15
N ALA A 163 -21.98 -2.50 10.98
CA ALA A 163 -21.39 -1.20 11.21
C ALA A 163 -21.97 -0.14 10.25
N GLN A 164 -22.08 -0.46 8.96
CA GLN A 164 -22.68 0.42 7.95
C GLN A 164 -24.14 0.79 8.27
N LYS A 165 -24.94 -0.14 8.81
CA LYS A 165 -26.30 0.19 9.28
C LYS A 165 -26.31 1.22 10.42
N ILE A 166 -25.34 1.16 11.33
CA ILE A 166 -25.18 2.19 12.37
C ILE A 166 -24.86 3.53 11.73
N GLU A 167 -23.96 3.55 10.75
CA GLU A 167 -23.62 4.77 10.02
C GLU A 167 -24.82 5.38 9.32
N GLN A 168 -25.57 4.59 8.57
CA GLN A 168 -26.75 5.04 7.82
C GLN A 168 -27.83 5.66 8.70
N ASN A 169 -28.03 5.10 9.90
CA ASN A 169 -29.15 5.48 10.76
C ASN A 169 -28.81 6.57 11.78
N TYR A 170 -27.53 6.73 12.14
CA TYR A 170 -27.16 7.55 13.31
C TYR A 170 -26.10 8.62 13.01
N ARG A 171 -25.58 8.71 11.79
CA ARG A 171 -24.69 9.79 11.41
C ARG A 171 -25.42 11.13 11.40
N GLN A 172 -24.76 12.16 11.90
CA GLN A 172 -25.26 13.52 11.94
C GLN A 172 -24.46 14.38 10.94
N VAL A 173 -25.16 15.26 10.26
CA VAL A 173 -24.55 16.28 9.42
C VAL A 173 -23.92 17.34 10.32
N LYS A 174 -22.64 17.65 10.04
CA LYS A 174 -21.93 18.79 10.66
C LYS A 174 -21.11 19.51 9.61
N TYR A 175 -20.69 20.73 9.93
CA TYR A 175 -19.86 21.57 9.08
C TYR A 175 -18.60 21.95 9.84
N ILE A 176 -17.44 21.80 9.20
CA ILE A 176 -16.15 22.24 9.72
C ILE A 176 -15.69 23.41 8.89
N LYS A 177 -15.53 24.59 9.52
CA LYS A 177 -15.00 25.78 8.88
C LYS A 177 -13.50 25.64 8.69
N ALA A 178 -13.02 25.88 7.48
CA ALA A 178 -11.60 25.94 7.14
C ALA A 178 -11.16 27.39 6.96
N LYS A 179 -10.28 27.88 7.84
CA LYS A 179 -9.82 29.29 7.81
C LYS A 179 -8.83 29.55 6.68
N LYS A 180 -7.96 28.57 6.36
CA LYS A 180 -6.89 28.74 5.36
C LYS A 180 -7.13 27.94 4.08
N GLY A 181 -7.84 26.81 4.16
CA GLY A 181 -8.12 25.93 3.03
C GLY A 181 -8.36 24.51 3.48
N VAL A 182 -8.63 23.61 2.55
CA VAL A 182 -8.84 22.18 2.76
C VAL A 182 -7.79 21.42 1.96
N CYS A 183 -7.02 20.55 2.63
CA CYS A 183 -6.11 19.63 1.98
C CYS A 183 -6.80 18.28 1.80
N LEU A 184 -6.82 17.77 0.56
CA LEU A 184 -7.35 16.46 0.24
C LEU A 184 -6.20 15.45 0.17
N SER A 185 -6.08 14.59 1.18
CA SER A 185 -5.05 13.54 1.29
C SER A 185 -5.69 12.16 1.50
N THR A 186 -6.70 11.84 0.70
CA THR A 186 -7.62 10.71 0.89
C THR A 186 -7.20 9.45 0.13
N GLY A 187 -6.00 9.39 -0.39
CA GLY A 187 -5.53 8.29 -1.23
C GLY A 187 -6.10 8.31 -2.65
N GLY A 188 -5.92 7.20 -3.34
CA GLY A 188 -6.32 7.00 -4.73
C GLY A 188 -7.71 6.37 -4.89
N PHE A 189 -7.87 5.59 -5.98
CA PHE A 189 -9.15 4.98 -6.34
C PHE A 189 -9.06 3.48 -6.68
N ILE A 190 -7.98 2.82 -6.27
CA ILE A 190 -7.70 1.43 -6.71
C ILE A 190 -8.80 0.43 -6.31
N PHE A 191 -9.53 0.67 -5.23
CA PHE A 191 -10.69 -0.13 -4.83
C PHE A 191 -12.00 0.27 -5.53
N ASN A 192 -12.03 1.39 -6.26
CA ASN A 192 -13.15 1.75 -7.12
C ASN A 192 -12.97 1.13 -8.51
N ARG A 193 -13.50 -0.09 -8.67
CA ARG A 193 -13.30 -0.87 -9.90
C ARG A 193 -13.84 -0.16 -11.16
N SER A 194 -14.88 0.65 -11.01
CA SER A 194 -15.41 1.44 -12.12
C SER A 194 -14.41 2.50 -12.58
N MET A 195 -13.80 3.24 -11.64
CA MET A 195 -12.76 4.21 -11.96
C MET A 195 -11.50 3.54 -12.53
N VAL A 196 -11.10 2.39 -12.00
CA VAL A 196 -9.96 1.64 -12.57
C VAL A 196 -10.24 1.22 -13.99
N LYS A 197 -11.44 0.72 -14.28
CA LYS A 197 -11.84 0.32 -15.65
C LYS A 197 -11.88 1.52 -16.60
N GLU A 198 -12.29 2.68 -16.12
CA GLU A 198 -12.39 3.91 -16.90
C GLU A 198 -11.02 4.53 -17.18
N TYR A 199 -10.20 4.72 -16.14
CA TYR A 199 -8.96 5.49 -16.26
C TYR A 199 -7.72 4.64 -16.48
N ALA A 200 -7.67 3.41 -15.97
CA ALA A 200 -6.50 2.55 -16.01
C ALA A 200 -6.85 1.07 -16.34
N PRO A 201 -7.50 0.80 -17.47
CA PRO A 201 -8.04 -0.54 -17.79
C PRO A 201 -6.97 -1.63 -17.83
N LYS A 202 -5.74 -1.33 -18.22
CA LYS A 202 -4.62 -2.29 -18.23
C LYS A 202 -4.29 -2.89 -16.85
N TYR A 203 -4.68 -2.20 -15.77
CA TYR A 203 -4.46 -2.62 -14.38
C TYR A 203 -5.69 -3.27 -13.74
N PHE A 204 -6.78 -3.40 -14.52
CA PHE A 204 -8.07 -3.87 -13.98
C PHE A 204 -7.99 -5.29 -13.40
N ASP A 205 -7.26 -6.20 -14.00
CA ASP A 205 -7.14 -7.59 -13.53
C ASP A 205 -6.24 -7.75 -12.31
N GLY A 206 -5.52 -6.68 -11.92
CA GLY A 206 -4.68 -6.67 -10.73
C GLY A 206 -5.51 -6.69 -9.44
N MET A 207 -4.98 -7.36 -8.42
CA MET A 207 -5.54 -7.33 -7.07
C MET A 207 -5.27 -5.95 -6.44
N PRO A 208 -6.31 -5.21 -5.98
CA PRO A 208 -6.09 -3.91 -5.35
C PRO A 208 -5.31 -4.07 -4.05
N LEU A 209 -4.30 -3.22 -3.85
CA LEU A 209 -3.54 -3.07 -2.62
C LEU A 209 -3.83 -1.72 -1.99
N GLY A 210 -4.01 -1.68 -0.68
CA GLY A 210 -4.36 -0.48 0.06
C GLY A 210 -5.52 -0.74 1.02
N THR A 211 -6.40 0.23 1.15
CA THR A 211 -7.58 0.10 2.00
C THR A 211 -8.87 0.09 1.15
N PRO A 212 -9.94 -0.59 1.57
CA PRO A 212 -11.23 -0.52 0.89
C PRO A 212 -11.80 0.91 0.74
N ASN A 213 -11.23 1.87 1.45
CA ASN A 213 -11.59 3.29 1.37
C ASN A 213 -10.90 4.05 0.23
N ASP A 214 -9.94 3.44 -0.48
CA ASP A 214 -9.30 4.03 -1.66
C ASP A 214 -10.27 4.00 -2.87
N GLN A 215 -11.36 4.76 -2.71
CA GLN A 215 -12.51 4.82 -3.62
C GLN A 215 -12.52 6.07 -4.51
N GLY A 216 -11.47 6.90 -4.48
CA GLY A 216 -11.42 8.16 -5.21
C GLY A 216 -12.34 9.26 -4.65
N SER A 217 -12.74 9.18 -3.40
CA SER A 217 -13.66 10.14 -2.80
C SER A 217 -13.09 11.57 -2.78
N GLY A 218 -11.81 11.74 -2.43
CA GLY A 218 -11.16 13.05 -2.44
C GLY A 218 -11.00 13.61 -3.85
N ILE A 219 -10.76 12.76 -4.84
CA ILE A 219 -10.71 13.17 -6.26
C ILE A 219 -12.07 13.79 -6.64
N ARG A 220 -13.17 13.08 -6.36
CA ARG A 220 -14.52 13.59 -6.65
C ARG A 220 -14.85 14.86 -5.85
N LEU A 221 -14.41 14.96 -4.59
CA LEU A 221 -14.57 16.18 -3.80
C LEU A 221 -13.83 17.37 -4.44
N GLY A 222 -12.60 17.17 -4.91
CA GLY A 222 -11.84 18.21 -5.60
C GLY A 222 -12.51 18.63 -6.90
N GLN A 223 -12.93 17.65 -7.72
CA GLN A 223 -13.63 17.91 -8.98
C GLN A 223 -14.95 18.66 -8.78
N SER A 224 -15.68 18.38 -7.70
CA SER A 224 -16.98 19.03 -7.41
C SER A 224 -16.91 20.54 -7.20
N VAL A 225 -15.71 21.09 -7.02
CA VAL A 225 -15.45 22.52 -6.85
C VAL A 225 -14.51 23.08 -7.92
N GLY A 226 -14.44 22.43 -9.09
CA GLY A 226 -13.64 22.86 -10.23
C GLY A 226 -12.17 22.44 -10.20
N GLY A 227 -11.79 21.57 -9.28
CA GLY A 227 -10.44 20.98 -9.25
C GLY A 227 -10.18 20.12 -10.49
N LYS A 228 -8.96 20.18 -11.02
CA LYS A 228 -8.50 19.37 -12.14
C LYS A 228 -7.83 18.10 -11.65
N THR A 229 -7.93 17.05 -12.45
CA THR A 229 -7.20 15.79 -12.27
C THR A 229 -6.18 15.63 -13.38
N ASP A 230 -5.08 14.96 -13.06
CA ASP A 230 -4.04 14.63 -14.01
C ASP A 230 -3.51 13.22 -13.74
N HIS A 231 -2.93 12.58 -14.75
CA HIS A 231 -2.33 11.26 -14.64
C HIS A 231 -3.25 10.17 -14.04
N MET A 232 -4.54 10.23 -14.33
CA MET A 232 -5.51 9.25 -13.83
C MET A 232 -5.28 7.83 -14.38
N ASP A 233 -4.56 7.72 -15.49
CA ASP A 233 -4.08 6.46 -16.09
C ASP A 233 -2.89 5.85 -15.33
N ARG A 234 -2.25 6.59 -14.44
CA ARG A 234 -1.06 6.16 -13.72
C ARG A 234 -1.42 5.38 -12.46
N VAL A 235 -1.38 4.07 -12.58
CA VAL A 235 -1.54 3.10 -11.50
C VAL A 235 -0.23 2.34 -11.35
N THR A 236 0.21 2.10 -10.14
CA THR A 236 1.40 1.29 -9.88
C THR A 236 0.99 -0.18 -9.72
N ALA A 237 1.42 -1.04 -10.61
CA ALA A 237 1.37 -2.48 -10.42
C ALA A 237 2.63 -2.94 -9.71
N TRP A 238 2.50 -3.62 -8.59
CA TRP A 238 3.65 -4.06 -7.83
C TRP A 238 3.84 -5.57 -7.90
N ARG A 239 4.85 -6.01 -8.64
CA ARG A 239 5.24 -7.40 -8.77
C ARG A 239 6.70 -7.57 -8.39
N PHE A 240 6.95 -8.18 -7.25
CA PHE A 240 8.31 -8.51 -6.83
C PHE A 240 8.61 -9.99 -7.00
N LEU A 241 9.88 -10.31 -7.32
CA LEU A 241 10.40 -11.65 -7.38
C LEU A 241 11.23 -11.99 -6.14
N ASN A 242 11.93 -11.01 -5.59
CA ASN A 242 12.77 -11.15 -4.42
C ASN A 242 12.15 -10.45 -3.20
N PRO A 243 11.95 -11.13 -2.05
CA PRO A 243 12.37 -12.51 -1.76
C PRO A 243 11.41 -13.59 -2.30
N PRO A 244 11.85 -14.82 -2.62
CA PRO A 244 13.24 -15.31 -2.51
C PRO A 244 14.13 -14.82 -3.67
N LEU A 245 15.42 -14.60 -3.40
CA LEU A 245 16.38 -14.13 -4.40
C LEU A 245 16.50 -15.09 -5.59
N ALA A 246 16.39 -16.38 -5.36
CA ALA A 246 16.45 -17.40 -6.39
C ALA A 246 15.45 -17.16 -7.53
N PHE A 247 14.29 -16.54 -7.29
CA PHE A 247 13.36 -16.19 -8.35
C PHE A 247 13.88 -15.07 -9.25
N ALA A 248 14.67 -14.14 -8.72
CA ALA A 248 15.28 -13.08 -9.50
C ALA A 248 16.52 -13.56 -10.29
N GLN A 249 16.98 -14.78 -10.05
CA GLN A 249 18.03 -15.46 -10.81
C GLN A 249 17.49 -16.32 -11.97
N GLY A 250 16.17 -16.50 -12.03
CA GLY A 250 15.49 -17.09 -13.17
C GLY A 250 15.32 -16.10 -14.33
N ILE A 251 14.46 -16.44 -15.27
CA ILE A 251 14.19 -15.63 -16.48
C ILE A 251 12.69 -15.33 -16.54
N VAL A 252 12.33 -14.05 -16.62
CA VAL A 252 10.94 -13.61 -16.83
C VAL A 252 10.65 -13.40 -18.30
N VAL A 253 9.67 -14.12 -18.82
CA VAL A 253 9.28 -14.04 -20.23
C VAL A 253 7.79 -13.71 -20.37
N ASN A 254 7.42 -13.13 -21.51
CA ASN A 254 6.03 -12.92 -21.91
C ASN A 254 5.41 -14.19 -22.54
N LYS A 255 4.17 -14.09 -23.01
CA LYS A 255 3.44 -15.19 -23.66
C LYS A 255 4.13 -15.75 -24.92
N ASN A 256 5.01 -14.98 -25.55
CA ASN A 256 5.76 -15.37 -26.74
C ASN A 256 7.15 -15.96 -26.39
N GLY A 257 7.46 -16.15 -25.10
CA GLY A 257 8.77 -16.63 -24.66
C GLY A 257 9.88 -15.59 -24.70
N GLN A 258 9.57 -14.32 -24.92
CA GLN A 258 10.54 -13.24 -24.99
C GLN A 258 10.80 -12.66 -23.60
N ARG A 259 12.06 -12.55 -23.21
CA ARG A 259 12.46 -11.81 -22.00
C ARG A 259 12.23 -10.32 -22.23
N PHE A 260 11.58 -9.64 -21.30
CA PHE A 260 11.17 -8.26 -21.49
C PHE A 260 11.64 -7.29 -20.40
N CYS A 261 12.28 -7.78 -19.34
CA CYS A 261 12.85 -6.93 -18.28
C CYS A 261 14.03 -7.63 -17.59
N ASN A 262 14.75 -6.90 -16.79
CA ASN A 262 15.72 -7.47 -15.85
C ASN A 262 14.97 -7.88 -14.57
N GLU A 263 15.20 -9.07 -14.08
CA GLU A 263 14.51 -9.67 -12.94
C GLU A 263 14.84 -8.99 -11.60
N MET A 264 15.96 -8.27 -11.55
CA MET A 264 16.39 -7.52 -10.38
C MET A 264 15.82 -6.10 -10.29
N VAL A 265 14.98 -5.67 -11.25
CA VAL A 265 14.35 -4.35 -11.17
C VAL A 265 13.41 -4.21 -9.97
N TYR A 266 13.10 -2.98 -9.61
CA TYR A 266 12.08 -2.68 -8.61
C TYR A 266 10.73 -3.29 -9.02
N GLY A 267 9.99 -3.79 -8.03
CA GLY A 267 8.75 -4.51 -8.30
C GLY A 267 7.69 -3.71 -9.08
N ALA A 268 7.65 -2.40 -8.94
CA ALA A 268 6.78 -1.56 -9.75
C ALA A 268 7.25 -1.47 -11.21
N THR A 269 8.55 -1.43 -11.45
CA THR A 269 9.12 -1.45 -12.83
C THR A 269 8.74 -2.75 -13.56
N LEU A 270 8.83 -3.89 -12.88
CA LEU A 270 8.37 -5.16 -13.43
C LEU A 270 6.85 -5.18 -13.65
N GLY A 271 6.08 -4.70 -12.67
CA GLY A 271 4.63 -4.64 -12.78
C GLY A 271 4.15 -3.76 -13.92
N ASP A 272 4.76 -2.60 -14.11
CA ASP A 272 4.48 -1.71 -15.24
C ASP A 272 4.82 -2.39 -16.58
N ALA A 273 6.00 -3.02 -16.70
CA ALA A 273 6.38 -3.75 -17.91
C ALA A 273 5.40 -4.89 -18.24
N MET A 274 4.84 -5.55 -17.21
CA MET A 274 3.79 -6.56 -17.40
C MET A 274 2.48 -5.94 -17.89
N CYS A 275 1.98 -4.89 -17.23
CA CYS A 275 0.67 -4.31 -17.53
C CYS A 275 0.66 -3.49 -18.83
N GLU A 276 1.71 -2.70 -19.06
CA GLU A 276 1.76 -1.79 -20.21
C GLU A 276 2.06 -2.50 -21.52
N HIS A 277 2.88 -3.57 -21.49
CA HIS A 277 3.43 -4.18 -22.71
C HIS A 277 3.19 -5.68 -22.85
N ASN A 278 2.67 -6.36 -21.82
CA ASN A 278 2.59 -7.83 -21.79
C ASN A 278 1.24 -8.36 -21.24
N ASP A 279 0.15 -7.64 -21.46
CA ASP A 279 -1.23 -8.03 -21.08
C ASP A 279 -1.39 -8.39 -19.59
N GLY A 280 -0.58 -7.81 -18.70
CA GLY A 280 -0.58 -8.10 -17.27
C GLY A 280 -0.07 -9.49 -16.90
N LYS A 281 0.54 -10.23 -17.80
CA LYS A 281 0.98 -11.63 -17.61
C LYS A 281 2.47 -11.79 -17.84
N ALA A 282 3.10 -12.64 -17.02
CA ALA A 282 4.47 -13.06 -17.19
C ALA A 282 4.66 -14.50 -16.70
N TYR A 283 5.67 -15.16 -17.23
CA TYR A 283 6.09 -16.49 -16.82
C TYR A 283 7.50 -16.42 -16.29
N LEU A 284 7.73 -16.97 -15.10
CA LEU A 284 9.04 -17.12 -14.52
C LEU A 284 9.54 -18.52 -14.80
N ILE A 285 10.69 -18.62 -15.49
CA ILE A 285 11.37 -19.87 -15.79
C ILE A 285 12.52 -20.02 -14.78
N VAL A 286 12.51 -21.10 -14.04
CA VAL A 286 13.56 -21.49 -13.08
C VAL A 286 13.86 -22.98 -13.24
N ASP A 287 15.10 -23.36 -13.01
CA ASP A 287 15.50 -24.77 -12.95
C ASP A 287 15.19 -25.37 -11.55
N GLU A 288 15.48 -26.65 -11.38
CA GLU A 288 15.20 -27.38 -10.13
C GLU A 288 16.09 -26.88 -8.99
N SER A 289 17.35 -26.53 -9.27
CA SER A 289 18.28 -25.99 -8.28
C SER A 289 17.78 -24.64 -7.72
N LEU A 290 17.40 -23.73 -8.58
CA LEU A 290 16.81 -22.44 -8.19
C LEU A 290 15.48 -22.62 -7.43
N MET A 291 14.69 -23.60 -7.80
CA MET A 291 13.46 -23.93 -7.07
C MET A 291 13.74 -24.41 -5.65
N ASP A 292 14.77 -25.24 -5.45
CA ASP A 292 15.15 -25.72 -4.12
C ASP A 292 15.76 -24.60 -3.27
N ASP A 293 16.54 -23.72 -3.87
CA ASP A 293 17.04 -22.53 -3.18
C ASP A 293 15.92 -21.56 -2.83
N ALA A 294 14.92 -21.37 -3.68
CA ALA A 294 13.74 -20.58 -3.37
C ALA A 294 12.96 -21.14 -2.16
N LYS A 295 12.83 -22.46 -2.04
CA LYS A 295 12.22 -23.12 -0.88
C LYS A 295 13.01 -22.87 0.42
N LYS A 296 14.36 -22.90 0.37
CA LYS A 296 15.22 -22.61 1.51
C LYS A 296 15.10 -21.13 1.92
N GLN A 297 15.30 -20.22 0.98
CA GLN A 297 15.27 -18.78 1.21
C GLN A 297 13.89 -18.27 1.68
N SER A 298 12.82 -18.90 1.22
CA SER A 298 11.46 -18.51 1.64
C SER A 298 11.19 -18.70 3.13
N LYS A 299 11.97 -19.55 3.84
CA LYS A 299 11.85 -19.75 5.29
C LYS A 299 12.24 -18.50 6.08
N GLU A 300 13.18 -17.71 5.55
CA GLU A 300 13.69 -16.49 6.17
C GLU A 300 12.87 -15.24 5.79
N ALA A 301 11.99 -15.37 4.80
CA ALA A 301 11.14 -14.28 4.34
C ALA A 301 10.03 -13.96 5.36
N LEU A 302 9.50 -12.75 5.30
CA LEU A 302 8.33 -12.35 6.10
C LEU A 302 7.13 -13.25 5.79
N PRO A 303 6.21 -13.49 6.76
CA PRO A 303 5.11 -14.44 6.60
C PRO A 303 4.34 -14.26 5.28
N PHE A 304 3.95 -13.04 4.93
CA PHE A 304 3.19 -12.80 3.71
C PHE A 304 3.99 -13.10 2.42
N GLN A 305 5.30 -12.85 2.41
CA GLN A 305 6.17 -13.13 1.27
C GLN A 305 6.41 -14.64 1.13
N ARG A 306 6.64 -15.31 2.25
CA ARG A 306 6.76 -16.77 2.31
C ARG A 306 5.52 -17.46 1.76
N ASP A 307 4.34 -16.96 2.15
CA ASP A 307 3.09 -17.55 1.72
C ASP A 307 2.82 -17.30 0.23
N MET A 308 3.16 -16.11 -0.28
CA MET A 308 3.11 -15.82 -1.73
C MET A 308 4.09 -16.69 -2.52
N ALA A 309 5.34 -16.85 -2.03
CA ALA A 309 6.33 -17.70 -2.68
C ALA A 309 5.87 -19.17 -2.71
N ARG A 310 5.31 -19.68 -1.61
CA ARG A 310 4.72 -21.01 -1.54
C ARG A 310 3.57 -21.18 -2.53
N MET A 311 2.67 -20.23 -2.62
CA MET A 311 1.57 -20.26 -3.57
C MET A 311 2.09 -20.38 -5.02
N LEU A 312 3.11 -19.60 -5.38
CA LEU A 312 3.73 -19.69 -6.70
C LEU A 312 4.38 -21.07 -6.93
N MET A 313 5.12 -21.59 -5.96
CA MET A 313 5.85 -22.85 -6.08
C MET A 313 4.93 -24.08 -6.15
N TYR A 314 3.85 -24.11 -5.38
CA TYR A 314 3.04 -25.31 -5.23
C TYR A 314 1.77 -25.32 -6.09
N PHE A 315 1.18 -24.16 -6.37
CA PHE A 315 -0.08 -24.09 -7.11
C PHE A 315 0.06 -23.60 -8.55
N ASN A 316 1.06 -22.77 -8.84
CA ASN A 316 1.25 -22.21 -10.16
C ASN A 316 2.43 -22.82 -10.93
N ALA A 317 3.33 -23.54 -10.27
CA ALA A 317 4.46 -24.15 -10.93
C ALA A 317 4.00 -25.33 -11.78
N LYS A 318 4.43 -25.34 -13.05
CA LYS A 318 4.28 -26.49 -13.96
C LYS A 318 5.66 -27.04 -14.24
N LYS A 319 5.88 -28.31 -13.91
CA LYS A 319 7.07 -29.04 -14.40
C LYS A 319 6.88 -29.36 -15.88
N LYS A 320 7.87 -29.06 -16.68
CA LYS A 320 8.00 -29.56 -18.04
C LYS A 320 9.09 -30.61 -18.09
#